data_ab056bc67079c4f0ef528630c4142477
#
_entry.id   ab056bc67079c4f0ef528630c4142477
#
_cell.length_a   1.000
_cell.length_b   1.000
_cell.length_c   1.000
_cell.angle_alpha   90.00
_cell.angle_beta   90.00
_cell.angle_gamma   90.00
#
_symmetry.space_group_name_H-M   'P 1'
#
loop_
_entity.id
_entity.type
_entity.pdbx_description
1 polymer ?
#
loop_
_entity_poly.entity_id
_entity_poly.type
_entity_poly.pdbx_seq_one_letter_code
_entity_poly.pdbx_strand_id
1 'polypeptide(L)'
;LAISGRCGDAEMDKRAFAHLLADYSAVIEDNNATMEAIRAYVAKNEIEKGSRTLLKTQPFTSANKYSKVSFVEGDYMLGAPEFIMKDRYEEISGEIEEYQSKGYRVLLMAESGEDSIGSVRPLGGISPIGYIVLSNPIRENAESTFTYFKEQGVAIKVISGDNPATVSEVAKRAGIDGAENYVDASTLASEKDITEAVDKYTVFGRVTPKQKQLIVRALQKQKHTVAMTGDGVNDILAMKDADCSIAMASGSEAAAQAAQTVLLDSDFGRMPYVVFEGRQVVNNI
;
A
#
# COMPACT_ATOMS: atom_id res chain seq x y z
N LEU A 1 4.99 -10.29 9.56
CA LEU A 1 5.74 -9.06 9.86
C LEU A 1 7.08 -9.43 10.48
N ALA A 2 8.14 -8.76 10.09
CA ALA A 2 9.47 -8.81 10.71
C ALA A 2 9.94 -7.39 11.03
N ILE A 3 10.84 -7.25 12.00
CA ILE A 3 11.46 -5.98 12.37
C ILE A 3 12.99 -6.08 12.32
N SER A 4 13.65 -4.99 11.92
CA SER A 4 15.09 -4.82 11.93
C SER A 4 15.42 -3.50 12.64
N GLY A 5 16.23 -3.53 13.69
CA GLY A 5 16.75 -2.34 14.35
C GLY A 5 17.96 -1.72 13.65
N ARG A 6 18.38 -2.28 12.50
CA ARG A 6 19.46 -1.72 11.68
C ARG A 6 18.89 -0.99 10.48
N CYS A 7 19.41 0.20 10.20
CA CYS A 7 19.02 1.02 9.07
C CYS A 7 20.21 1.89 8.64
N GLY A 8 20.85 1.56 7.52
CA GLY A 8 22.11 2.18 7.12
C GLY A 8 23.18 1.99 8.19
N ASP A 9 23.84 3.08 8.57
CA ASP A 9 24.86 3.09 9.64
C ASP A 9 24.27 3.13 11.06
N ALA A 10 22.95 3.32 11.19
CA ALA A 10 22.28 3.34 12.49
C ALA A 10 21.92 1.92 12.95
N GLU A 11 22.22 1.60 14.18
CA GLU A 11 21.88 0.32 14.79
C GLU A 11 21.26 0.56 16.18
N MET A 12 19.99 0.15 16.32
CA MET A 12 19.31 0.08 17.58
C MET A 12 19.15 -1.39 17.98
N ASP A 13 19.37 -1.72 19.26
CA ASP A 13 19.08 -3.06 19.74
C ASP A 13 17.63 -3.47 19.37
N LYS A 14 17.50 -4.64 18.78
CA LYS A 14 16.21 -5.15 18.29
C LYS A 14 15.13 -5.16 19.38
N ARG A 15 15.52 -5.40 20.63
CA ARG A 15 14.61 -5.39 21.78
C ARG A 15 14.14 -3.98 22.10
N ALA A 16 15.06 -3.00 22.10
CA ALA A 16 14.73 -1.59 22.31
C ALA A 16 13.82 -1.06 21.20
N PHE A 17 14.07 -1.46 19.94
CA PHE A 17 13.20 -1.14 18.81
C PHE A 17 11.80 -1.76 18.95
N ALA A 18 11.71 -3.01 19.40
CA ALA A 18 10.43 -3.68 19.65
C ALA A 18 9.60 -2.97 20.72
N HIS A 19 10.21 -2.54 21.84
CA HIS A 19 9.54 -1.77 22.90
C HIS A 19 9.08 -0.39 22.37
N LEU A 20 9.90 0.31 21.58
CA LEU A 20 9.50 1.57 20.95
C LEU A 20 8.28 1.37 20.05
N LEU A 21 8.26 0.29 19.26
CA LEU A 21 7.16 -0.05 18.37
C LEU A 21 5.88 -0.38 19.16
N ALA A 22 6.02 -1.05 20.33
CA ALA A 22 4.89 -1.34 21.22
C ALA A 22 4.29 -0.04 21.78
N ASP A 23 5.12 0.89 22.28
CA ASP A 23 4.66 2.19 22.77
C ASP A 23 3.98 2.99 21.65
N TYR A 24 4.60 3.06 20.48
CA TYR A 24 4.10 3.78 19.32
C TYR A 24 2.72 3.27 18.87
N SER A 25 2.61 1.95 18.66
CA SER A 25 1.37 1.31 18.18
C SER A 25 0.22 1.37 19.17
N ALA A 26 0.52 1.55 20.45
CA ALA A 26 -0.47 1.63 21.52
C ALA A 26 -1.18 2.98 21.60
N VAL A 27 -0.54 4.07 21.14
CA VAL A 27 -1.05 5.44 21.29
C VAL A 27 -1.57 6.04 20.00
N ILE A 28 -1.18 5.49 18.83
CA ILE A 28 -1.67 5.96 17.53
C ILE A 28 -3.06 5.39 17.25
N GLU A 29 -4.01 6.24 16.86
CA GLU A 29 -5.42 5.86 16.61
C GLU A 29 -5.66 5.31 15.19
N ASP A 30 -4.62 5.09 14.41
CA ASP A 30 -4.73 4.52 13.06
C ASP A 30 -5.26 3.08 13.11
N ASN A 31 -6.40 2.84 12.45
CA ASN A 31 -7.05 1.54 12.33
C ASN A 31 -6.93 0.98 10.90
N ASN A 32 -5.76 1.07 10.30
CA ASN A 32 -5.46 0.48 9.00
C ASN A 32 -4.79 -0.90 9.17
N ALA A 33 -4.86 -1.73 8.13
CA ALA A 33 -4.31 -3.09 8.13
C ALA A 33 -2.81 -3.16 8.52
N THR A 34 -2.04 -2.10 8.21
CA THR A 34 -0.63 -1.99 8.60
C THR A 34 -0.47 -1.90 10.12
N MET A 35 -1.24 -1.01 10.76
CA MET A 35 -1.17 -0.83 12.21
C MET A 35 -1.74 -2.03 12.96
N GLU A 36 -2.79 -2.67 12.42
CA GLU A 36 -3.31 -3.94 12.94
C GLU A 36 -2.25 -5.04 12.92
N ALA A 37 -1.50 -5.17 11.81
CA ALA A 37 -0.41 -6.14 11.70
C ALA A 37 0.74 -5.85 12.69
N ILE A 38 1.03 -4.59 12.97
CA ILE A 38 2.03 -4.18 13.96
C ILE A 38 1.55 -4.55 15.37
N ARG A 39 0.31 -4.20 15.72
CA ARG A 39 -0.29 -4.57 17.03
C ARG A 39 -0.35 -6.08 17.23
N ALA A 40 -0.73 -6.83 16.19
CA ALA A 40 -0.72 -8.29 16.23
C ALA A 40 0.68 -8.87 16.44
N TYR A 41 1.70 -8.28 15.80
CA TYR A 41 3.10 -8.67 16.02
C TYR A 41 3.55 -8.41 17.46
N VAL A 42 3.24 -7.24 18.02
CA VAL A 42 3.54 -6.87 19.40
C VAL A 42 2.89 -7.85 20.37
N ALA A 43 1.60 -8.14 20.19
CA ALA A 43 0.85 -9.08 21.02
C ALA A 43 1.39 -10.52 20.92
N LYS A 44 1.65 -11.01 19.70
CA LYS A 44 2.16 -12.37 19.46
C LYS A 44 3.53 -12.62 20.09
N ASN A 45 4.38 -11.59 20.15
CA ASN A 45 5.73 -11.71 20.71
C ASN A 45 5.80 -11.24 22.17
N GLU A 46 4.63 -11.01 22.81
CA GLU A 46 4.52 -10.61 24.21
C GLU A 46 5.41 -9.40 24.55
N ILE A 47 5.50 -8.43 23.63
CA ILE A 47 6.32 -7.24 23.80
C ILE A 47 5.60 -6.28 24.73
N GLU A 48 6.18 -6.08 25.91
CA GLU A 48 5.65 -5.17 26.90
C GLU A 48 5.77 -3.71 26.44
N LYS A 49 4.77 -2.91 26.77
CA LYS A 49 4.86 -1.45 26.62
C LYS A 49 5.93 -0.90 27.54
N GLY A 50 6.67 0.08 27.03
CA GLY A 50 7.57 0.88 27.84
C GLY A 50 6.81 1.91 28.69
N SER A 51 7.57 2.82 29.29
CA SER A 51 7.05 3.89 30.15
C SER A 51 7.05 5.27 29.49
N ARG A 52 7.06 5.33 28.14
CA ARG A 52 7.11 6.62 27.42
C ARG A 52 5.84 7.43 27.63
N THR A 53 6.02 8.71 27.93
CA THR A 53 4.91 9.63 28.20
C THR A 53 4.47 10.32 26.92
N LEU A 54 3.24 10.06 26.49
CA LEU A 54 2.65 10.64 25.27
C LEU A 54 2.43 12.15 25.44
N LEU A 55 2.86 12.92 24.45
CA LEU A 55 2.57 14.36 24.31
C LEU A 55 1.56 14.63 23.20
N LYS A 56 1.80 14.07 21.99
CA LYS A 56 0.98 14.35 20.81
C LYS A 56 1.03 13.20 19.81
N THR A 57 -0.04 13.02 19.05
CA THR A 57 -0.09 12.13 17.88
C THR A 57 -0.48 12.90 16.63
N GLN A 58 0.06 12.47 15.50
CA GLN A 58 -0.36 12.87 14.17
C GLN A 58 -0.67 11.60 13.38
N PRO A 59 -1.95 11.32 13.06
CA PRO A 59 -2.33 10.12 12.35
C PRO A 59 -1.78 10.10 10.92
N PHE A 60 -1.77 8.93 10.32
CA PHE A 60 -1.37 8.73 8.92
C PHE A 60 -2.29 9.51 7.97
N THR A 61 -1.70 10.15 6.97
CA THR A 61 -2.44 10.73 5.86
C THR A 61 -1.87 10.26 4.52
N SER A 62 -2.73 10.13 3.52
CA SER A 62 -2.30 9.76 2.16
C SER A 62 -1.37 10.80 1.52
N ALA A 63 -1.40 12.05 1.99
CA ALA A 63 -0.52 13.12 1.54
C ALA A 63 0.89 12.99 2.14
N ASN A 64 0.98 12.74 3.45
CA ASN A 64 2.26 12.67 4.16
C ASN A 64 2.91 11.27 4.06
N LYS A 65 2.10 10.20 3.91
CA LYS A 65 2.55 8.80 3.85
C LYS A 65 3.27 8.32 5.12
N TYR A 66 3.14 9.02 6.22
CA TYR A 66 3.62 8.65 7.56
C TYR A 66 2.67 9.14 8.65
N SER A 67 2.79 8.52 9.84
CA SER A 67 2.25 9.02 11.10
C SER A 67 3.39 9.47 12.01
N LYS A 68 3.11 10.34 13.00
CA LYS A 68 4.09 10.84 13.98
C LYS A 68 3.53 10.71 15.39
N VAL A 69 4.39 10.30 16.33
CA VAL A 69 4.10 10.29 17.75
C VAL A 69 5.20 11.05 18.48
N SER A 70 4.81 12.01 19.30
CA SER A 70 5.70 12.76 20.19
C SER A 70 5.55 12.25 21.61
N PHE A 71 6.64 11.73 22.16
CA PHE A 71 6.78 11.42 23.57
C PHE A 71 7.68 12.46 24.25
N VAL A 72 7.68 12.49 25.58
CA VAL A 72 8.63 13.34 26.34
C VAL A 72 10.08 12.97 26.00
N GLU A 73 10.33 11.70 25.70
CA GLU A 73 11.65 11.13 25.39
C GLU A 73 12.10 11.36 23.93
N GLY A 74 11.22 11.76 23.02
CA GLY A 74 11.54 12.03 21.61
C GLY A 74 10.34 11.94 20.68
N ASP A 75 10.55 12.41 19.47
CA ASP A 75 9.57 12.43 18.37
C ASP A 75 9.87 11.32 17.37
N TYR A 76 8.89 10.49 17.06
CA TYR A 76 9.06 9.33 16.20
C TYR A 76 8.07 9.36 15.03
N MET A 77 8.57 8.99 13.86
CA MET A 77 7.81 8.89 12.61
C MET A 77 7.79 7.44 12.14
N LEU A 78 6.65 6.99 11.61
CA LEU A 78 6.49 5.67 11.00
C LEU A 78 5.75 5.79 9.68
N GLY A 79 6.35 5.32 8.59
CA GLY A 79 5.72 5.39 7.28
C GLY A 79 6.63 5.02 6.11
N ALA A 80 6.29 5.55 4.93
CA ALA A 80 7.03 5.30 3.71
C ALA A 80 8.43 5.93 3.77
N PRO A 81 9.50 5.15 3.55
CA PRO A 81 10.88 5.62 3.72
C PRO A 81 11.22 6.85 2.88
N GLU A 82 10.76 6.90 1.65
CA GLU A 82 11.01 8.01 0.71
C GLU A 82 10.35 9.34 1.16
N PHE A 83 9.21 9.27 1.88
CA PHE A 83 8.53 10.44 2.41
C PHE A 83 9.14 10.93 3.73
N ILE A 84 9.72 10.04 4.51
CA ILE A 84 10.40 10.37 5.77
C ILE A 84 11.79 10.93 5.47
N MET A 85 12.61 10.23 4.66
CA MET A 85 14.00 10.59 4.40
C MET A 85 14.17 11.71 3.35
N LYS A 86 13.19 11.89 2.46
CA LYS A 86 13.22 12.90 1.39
C LYS A 86 14.53 12.86 0.59
N ASP A 87 15.28 13.96 0.55
CA ASP A 87 16.53 14.10 -0.20
C ASP A 87 17.64 13.14 0.29
N ARG A 88 17.48 12.55 1.49
CA ARG A 88 18.42 11.58 2.07
C ARG A 88 17.99 10.12 1.84
N TYR A 89 16.96 9.87 1.02
CA TYR A 89 16.46 8.51 0.77
C TYR A 89 17.54 7.57 0.20
N GLU A 90 18.45 8.10 -0.62
CA GLU A 90 19.55 7.34 -1.22
C GLU A 90 20.48 6.68 -0.18
N GLU A 91 20.57 7.22 1.04
CA GLU A 91 21.39 6.65 2.12
C GLU A 91 20.91 5.24 2.55
N ILE A 92 19.63 4.93 2.32
CA ILE A 92 19.00 3.68 2.76
C ILE A 92 18.30 2.91 1.63
N SER A 93 18.28 3.47 0.40
CA SER A 93 17.54 2.91 -0.74
C SER A 93 17.94 1.48 -1.07
N GLY A 94 19.25 1.17 -1.06
CA GLY A 94 19.76 -0.15 -1.38
C GLY A 94 19.26 -1.27 -0.45
N GLU A 95 19.16 -1.00 0.86
CA GLU A 95 18.62 -1.97 1.83
C GLU A 95 17.11 -2.18 1.60
N ILE A 96 16.39 -1.10 1.27
CA ILE A 96 14.94 -1.16 1.02
C ILE A 96 14.65 -1.92 -0.26
N GLU A 97 15.39 -1.67 -1.34
CA GLU A 97 15.24 -2.34 -2.62
C GLU A 97 15.43 -3.85 -2.52
N GLU A 98 16.33 -4.33 -1.64
CA GLU A 98 16.49 -5.76 -1.39
C GLU A 98 15.19 -6.40 -0.86
N TYR A 99 14.48 -5.74 0.05
CA TYR A 99 13.19 -6.24 0.53
C TYR A 99 12.08 -6.06 -0.51
N GLN A 100 12.03 -4.95 -1.21
CA GLN A 100 11.01 -4.65 -2.21
C GLN A 100 11.09 -5.59 -3.42
N SER A 101 12.31 -5.95 -3.85
CA SER A 101 12.52 -6.94 -4.93
C SER A 101 12.02 -8.34 -4.58
N LYS A 102 11.84 -8.62 -3.29
CA LYS A 102 11.24 -9.86 -2.77
C LYS A 102 9.72 -9.72 -2.54
N GLY A 103 9.09 -8.60 -2.95
CA GLY A 103 7.67 -8.32 -2.78
C GLY A 103 7.25 -7.94 -1.36
N TYR A 104 8.20 -7.51 -0.52
CA TYR A 104 7.89 -7.00 0.82
C TYR A 104 7.63 -5.50 0.80
N ARG A 105 6.66 -5.06 1.59
CA ARG A 105 6.47 -3.65 1.90
C ARG A 105 7.35 -3.28 3.09
N VAL A 106 8.12 -2.21 2.94
CA VAL A 106 9.02 -1.71 3.99
C VAL A 106 8.48 -0.39 4.53
N LEU A 107 8.41 -0.29 5.85
CA LEU A 107 8.17 0.96 6.57
C LEU A 107 9.42 1.33 7.35
N LEU A 108 9.72 2.61 7.38
CA LEU A 108 10.80 3.18 8.18
C LEU A 108 10.22 3.72 9.50
N MET A 109 10.87 3.37 10.61
CA MET A 109 10.78 4.10 11.86
C MET A 109 11.98 5.04 11.95
N ALA A 110 11.72 6.32 12.19
CA ALA A 110 12.76 7.34 12.33
C ALA A 110 12.47 8.26 13.52
N GLU A 111 13.52 8.80 14.13
CA GLU A 111 13.44 9.87 15.13
C GLU A 111 13.51 11.23 14.40
N SER A 112 12.62 12.15 14.75
CA SER A 112 12.61 13.52 14.24
C SER A 112 13.25 14.45 15.27
N GLY A 113 14.22 15.27 14.84
CA GLY A 113 14.87 16.26 15.70
C GLY A 113 14.07 17.56 15.93
N GLU A 114 12.84 17.64 15.40
CA GLU A 114 11.97 18.80 15.57
C GLU A 114 11.15 18.67 16.87
N ASP A 115 11.25 19.68 17.75
CA ASP A 115 10.35 19.95 18.89
C ASP A 115 10.49 19.13 20.18
N SER A 116 11.62 18.53 20.51
CA SER A 116 11.81 18.11 21.90
C SER A 116 12.24 19.29 22.78
N ILE A 117 11.32 19.78 23.61
CA ILE A 117 11.59 20.78 24.65
C ILE A 117 12.65 20.21 25.59
N GLY A 118 13.89 20.68 25.47
CA GLY A 118 14.98 20.38 26.37
C GLY A 118 16.03 19.35 25.93
N SER A 119 16.00 18.83 24.71
CA SER A 119 17.06 17.94 24.21
C SER A 119 18.26 18.70 23.64
N VAL A 120 19.47 18.32 24.06
CA VAL A 120 20.78 18.84 23.59
C VAL A 120 21.14 18.30 22.20
N ARG A 121 20.16 17.88 21.38
CA ARG A 121 20.39 17.36 20.01
C ARG A 121 20.27 18.46 18.97
N PRO A 122 21.05 18.43 17.89
CA PRO A 122 20.98 19.45 16.87
C PRO A 122 19.57 19.51 16.28
N LEU A 123 18.97 20.71 16.28
CA LEU A 123 17.73 21.05 15.61
C LEU A 123 17.83 20.67 14.11
N GLY A 124 16.92 19.82 13.62
CA GLY A 124 16.69 19.71 12.19
C GLY A 124 17.19 18.46 11.47
N GLY A 125 17.27 17.29 12.12
CA GLY A 125 17.65 16.06 11.42
C GLY A 125 16.64 14.91 11.64
N ILE A 126 16.37 14.14 10.58
CA ILE A 126 15.69 12.85 10.67
C ILE A 126 16.76 11.78 10.82
N SER A 127 16.65 10.96 11.87
CA SER A 127 17.57 9.84 12.13
C SER A 127 16.82 8.53 11.95
N PRO A 128 17.18 7.72 10.94
CA PRO A 128 16.57 6.41 10.76
C PRO A 128 16.90 5.50 11.94
N ILE A 129 15.91 4.72 12.41
CA ILE A 129 16.05 3.81 13.57
C ILE A 129 16.04 2.35 13.12
N GLY A 130 15.10 2.01 12.24
CA GLY A 130 14.95 0.63 11.78
C GLY A 130 13.75 0.43 10.86
N TYR A 131 13.63 -0.79 10.34
CA TYR A 131 12.61 -1.16 9.38
C TYR A 131 11.56 -2.09 9.97
N ILE A 132 10.34 -1.92 9.50
CA ILE A 132 9.26 -2.88 9.65
C ILE A 132 8.97 -3.45 8.28
N VAL A 133 9.21 -4.75 8.12
CA VAL A 133 9.04 -5.48 6.86
C VAL A 133 7.73 -6.25 6.91
N LEU A 134 6.83 -5.92 6.00
CA LEU A 134 5.50 -6.50 5.89
C LEU A 134 5.43 -7.38 4.65
N SER A 135 4.87 -8.58 4.79
CA SER A 135 4.51 -9.42 3.66
C SER A 135 2.99 -9.54 3.56
N ASN A 136 2.45 -9.38 2.37
CA ASN A 136 1.08 -9.72 2.09
C ASN A 136 1.06 -11.13 1.50
N PRO A 137 0.50 -12.13 2.20
CA PRO A 137 0.35 -13.46 1.62
C PRO A 137 -0.60 -13.38 0.41
N ILE A 138 -0.21 -14.02 -0.69
CA ILE A 138 -1.10 -14.19 -1.83
C ILE A 138 -2.21 -15.15 -1.41
N ARG A 139 -3.46 -14.84 -1.76
CA ARG A 139 -4.59 -15.74 -1.52
C ARG A 139 -4.42 -17.02 -2.35
N GLU A 140 -4.79 -18.16 -1.79
CA GLU A 140 -4.63 -19.47 -2.44
C GLU A 140 -5.33 -19.56 -3.80
N ASN A 141 -6.46 -18.86 -3.97
CA ASN A 141 -7.24 -18.84 -5.20
C ASN A 141 -6.81 -17.75 -6.21
N ALA A 142 -5.78 -16.95 -5.93
CA ALA A 142 -5.40 -15.83 -6.78
C ALA A 142 -4.96 -16.29 -8.18
N GLU A 143 -4.04 -17.24 -8.27
CA GLU A 143 -3.52 -17.74 -9.53
C GLU A 143 -4.62 -18.35 -10.41
N SER A 144 -5.49 -19.17 -9.85
CA SER A 144 -6.61 -19.76 -10.58
C SER A 144 -7.61 -18.71 -11.06
N THR A 145 -7.85 -17.68 -10.26
CA THR A 145 -8.75 -16.55 -10.62
C THR A 145 -8.19 -15.76 -11.80
N PHE A 146 -6.92 -15.40 -11.78
CA PHE A 146 -6.31 -14.64 -12.88
C PHE A 146 -6.14 -15.49 -14.15
N THR A 147 -5.83 -16.78 -14.00
CA THR A 147 -5.84 -17.74 -15.12
C THR A 147 -7.22 -17.80 -15.80
N TYR A 148 -8.29 -17.90 -15.02
CA TYR A 148 -9.65 -17.86 -15.54
C TYR A 148 -9.91 -16.59 -16.38
N PHE A 149 -9.57 -15.40 -15.87
CA PHE A 149 -9.76 -14.16 -16.62
C PHE A 149 -8.94 -14.09 -17.89
N LYS A 150 -7.70 -14.56 -17.87
CA LYS A 150 -6.86 -14.69 -19.06
C LYS A 150 -7.52 -15.56 -20.13
N GLU A 151 -8.03 -16.74 -19.75
CA GLU A 151 -8.75 -17.64 -20.65
C GLU A 151 -10.03 -17.03 -21.22
N GLN A 152 -10.64 -16.09 -20.49
CA GLN A 152 -11.78 -15.31 -20.96
C GLN A 152 -11.38 -14.10 -21.83
N GLY A 153 -10.10 -13.91 -22.13
CA GLY A 153 -9.60 -12.78 -22.92
C GLY A 153 -9.64 -11.44 -22.19
N VAL A 154 -9.68 -11.46 -20.85
CA VAL A 154 -9.65 -10.25 -20.01
C VAL A 154 -8.22 -9.90 -19.65
N ALA A 155 -7.76 -8.73 -20.07
CA ALA A 155 -6.47 -8.19 -19.66
C ALA A 155 -6.55 -7.58 -18.26
N ILE A 156 -5.62 -7.95 -17.39
CA ILE A 156 -5.54 -7.42 -16.02
C ILE A 156 -4.54 -6.27 -15.97
N LYS A 157 -4.95 -5.16 -15.36
CA LYS A 157 -4.07 -4.04 -15.02
C LYS A 157 -4.06 -3.87 -13.49
N VAL A 158 -2.88 -3.78 -12.89
CA VAL A 158 -2.70 -3.57 -11.45
C VAL A 158 -2.36 -2.11 -11.19
N ILE A 159 -3.16 -1.44 -10.37
CA ILE A 159 -3.03 0.00 -10.10
C ILE A 159 -2.92 0.21 -8.60
N SER A 160 -1.74 0.58 -8.10
CA SER A 160 -1.47 0.72 -6.68
C SER A 160 -0.81 2.06 -6.34
N GLY A 161 -1.04 2.54 -5.12
CA GLY A 161 -0.29 3.66 -4.54
C GLY A 161 1.06 3.27 -3.96
N ASP A 162 1.38 1.97 -3.92
CA ASP A 162 2.64 1.43 -3.38
C ASP A 162 3.78 1.45 -4.41
N ASN A 163 4.99 1.11 -3.96
CA ASN A 163 6.18 1.05 -4.81
C ASN A 163 5.97 0.09 -6.01
N PRO A 164 6.28 0.51 -7.25
CA PRO A 164 5.99 -0.28 -8.45
C PRO A 164 6.71 -1.63 -8.50
N ALA A 165 7.95 -1.73 -8.01
CA ALA A 165 8.70 -2.98 -7.98
C ALA A 165 8.07 -4.00 -7.01
N THR A 166 7.64 -3.53 -5.82
CA THR A 166 6.91 -4.35 -4.85
C THR A 166 5.58 -4.86 -5.43
N VAL A 167 4.82 -3.97 -6.07
CA VAL A 167 3.52 -4.32 -6.68
C VAL A 167 3.72 -5.32 -7.83
N SER A 168 4.73 -5.12 -8.67
CA SER A 168 5.10 -6.04 -9.75
C SER A 168 5.41 -7.44 -9.20
N GLU A 169 6.22 -7.55 -8.16
CA GLU A 169 6.59 -8.84 -7.58
C GLU A 169 5.37 -9.56 -6.96
N VAL A 170 4.49 -8.84 -6.27
CA VAL A 170 3.23 -9.39 -5.77
C VAL A 170 2.34 -9.87 -6.92
N ALA A 171 2.22 -9.08 -8.00
CA ALA A 171 1.43 -9.42 -9.17
C ALA A 171 1.97 -10.67 -9.91
N LYS A 172 3.30 -10.81 -10.06
CA LYS A 172 3.94 -12.01 -10.60
C LYS A 172 3.60 -13.25 -9.77
N ARG A 173 3.75 -13.15 -8.45
CA ARG A 173 3.43 -14.25 -7.53
C ARG A 173 1.94 -14.60 -7.53
N ALA A 174 1.07 -13.67 -7.85
CA ALA A 174 -0.36 -13.90 -8.03
C ALA A 174 -0.71 -14.51 -9.41
N GLY A 175 0.26 -14.69 -10.31
CA GLY A 175 0.06 -15.28 -11.63
C GLY A 175 -0.50 -14.30 -12.68
N ILE A 176 -0.30 -12.97 -12.50
CA ILE A 176 -0.75 -11.97 -13.47
C ILE A 176 0.26 -11.87 -14.62
N ASP A 177 -0.21 -12.10 -15.83
CA ASP A 177 0.61 -12.02 -17.05
C ASP A 177 1.14 -10.60 -17.28
N GLY A 178 2.42 -10.52 -17.68
CA GLY A 178 3.07 -9.26 -17.99
C GLY A 178 3.34 -8.39 -16.76
N ALA A 179 3.23 -8.94 -15.55
CA ALA A 179 3.46 -8.21 -14.30
C ALA A 179 4.89 -7.66 -14.18
N GLU A 180 5.85 -8.18 -14.96
CA GLU A 180 7.21 -7.62 -15.09
C GLU A 180 7.25 -6.25 -15.78
N ASN A 181 6.20 -5.93 -16.58
CA ASN A 181 6.06 -4.66 -17.27
C ASN A 181 5.40 -3.65 -16.33
N TYR A 182 6.19 -2.97 -15.52
CA TYR A 182 5.69 -2.00 -14.56
C TYR A 182 6.24 -0.59 -14.79
N VAL A 183 5.53 0.41 -14.27
CA VAL A 183 5.91 1.82 -14.35
C VAL A 183 5.67 2.53 -13.02
N ASP A 184 6.53 3.49 -12.72
CA ASP A 184 6.31 4.47 -11.65
C ASP A 184 5.41 5.60 -12.19
N ALA A 185 4.17 5.65 -11.73
CA ALA A 185 3.22 6.64 -12.21
C ALA A 185 3.59 8.08 -11.80
N SER A 186 4.50 8.28 -10.85
CA SER A 186 5.01 9.62 -10.53
C SER A 186 5.83 10.23 -11.66
N THR A 187 6.34 9.42 -12.60
CA THR A 187 7.06 9.87 -13.79
C THR A 187 6.13 10.23 -14.96
N LEU A 188 4.84 9.88 -14.89
CA LEU A 188 3.84 10.16 -15.93
C LEU A 188 3.22 11.54 -15.68
N ALA A 189 3.80 12.57 -16.31
CA ALA A 189 3.45 13.96 -16.04
C ALA A 189 2.18 14.43 -16.75
N SER A 190 1.79 13.80 -17.86
CA SER A 190 0.67 14.22 -18.72
C SER A 190 -0.34 13.09 -18.98
N GLU A 191 -1.56 13.46 -19.42
CA GLU A 191 -2.56 12.49 -19.88
C GLU A 191 -2.06 11.70 -21.11
N LYS A 192 -1.21 12.29 -21.92
CA LYS A 192 -0.60 11.61 -23.07
C LYS A 192 0.32 10.49 -22.60
N ASP A 193 1.18 10.76 -21.61
CA ASP A 193 2.08 9.76 -21.03
C ASP A 193 1.28 8.58 -20.47
N ILE A 194 0.18 8.85 -19.79
CA ILE A 194 -0.72 7.82 -19.25
C ILE A 194 -1.34 7.00 -20.40
N THR A 195 -1.80 7.67 -21.48
CA THR A 195 -2.41 7.00 -22.61
C THR A 195 -1.41 6.07 -23.33
N GLU A 196 -0.15 6.45 -23.44
CA GLU A 196 0.90 5.60 -23.99
C GLU A 196 1.33 4.48 -23.03
N ALA A 197 1.27 4.75 -21.71
CA ALA A 197 1.66 3.79 -20.67
C ALA A 197 0.66 2.63 -20.55
N VAL A 198 -0.64 2.85 -20.72
CA VAL A 198 -1.65 1.78 -20.57
C VAL A 198 -1.49 0.64 -21.56
N ASP A 199 -0.88 0.88 -22.72
CA ASP A 199 -0.56 -0.16 -23.70
C ASP A 199 0.68 -0.97 -23.33
N LYS A 200 1.66 -0.31 -22.72
CA LYS A 200 2.99 -0.88 -22.47
C LYS A 200 3.09 -1.62 -21.14
N TYR A 201 2.39 -1.13 -20.11
CA TYR A 201 2.58 -1.60 -18.74
C TYR A 201 1.34 -2.31 -18.22
N THR A 202 1.60 -3.37 -17.44
CA THR A 202 0.57 -4.12 -16.71
C THR A 202 0.40 -3.61 -15.31
N VAL A 203 1.50 -3.14 -14.69
CA VAL A 203 1.53 -2.71 -13.30
C VAL A 203 1.89 -1.22 -13.21
N PHE A 204 1.08 -0.48 -12.48
CA PHE A 204 1.27 0.94 -12.19
C PHE A 204 1.43 1.13 -10.68
N GLY A 205 2.60 1.59 -10.25
CA GLY A 205 2.89 1.90 -8.86
C GLY A 205 2.90 3.40 -8.59
N ARG A 206 2.83 3.82 -7.33
CA ARG A 206 2.77 5.23 -6.87
C ARG A 206 1.68 6.06 -7.54
N VAL A 207 0.56 5.42 -7.88
CA VAL A 207 -0.57 6.04 -8.58
C VAL A 207 -1.38 6.91 -7.64
N THR A 208 -1.65 8.14 -8.03
CA THR A 208 -2.58 9.05 -7.34
C THR A 208 -4.03 8.73 -7.69
N PRO A 209 -5.03 9.12 -6.87
CA PRO A 209 -6.45 8.91 -7.19
C PRO A 209 -6.85 9.51 -8.55
N LYS A 210 -6.29 10.65 -8.91
CA LYS A 210 -6.54 11.29 -10.21
C LYS A 210 -5.96 10.48 -11.36
N GLN A 211 -4.76 9.93 -11.21
CA GLN A 211 -4.15 9.07 -12.24
C GLN A 211 -4.91 7.75 -12.39
N LYS A 212 -5.47 7.16 -11.31
CA LYS A 212 -6.36 5.97 -11.43
C LYS A 212 -7.53 6.25 -12.38
N GLN A 213 -8.17 7.39 -12.21
CA GLN A 213 -9.25 7.85 -13.08
C GLN A 213 -8.79 8.01 -14.54
N LEU A 214 -7.63 8.63 -14.74
CA LEU A 214 -7.08 8.86 -16.10
C LEU A 214 -6.70 7.54 -16.80
N ILE A 215 -6.20 6.55 -16.08
CA ILE A 215 -5.90 5.20 -16.61
C ILE A 215 -7.19 4.55 -17.11
N VAL A 216 -8.28 4.56 -16.33
CA VAL A 216 -9.59 4.03 -16.77
C VAL A 216 -10.07 4.74 -18.04
N ARG A 217 -10.05 6.06 -18.06
CA ARG A 217 -10.44 6.85 -19.23
C ARG A 217 -9.58 6.59 -20.47
N ALA A 218 -8.26 6.39 -20.28
CA ALA A 218 -7.35 6.07 -21.36
C ALA A 218 -7.71 4.73 -22.01
N LEU A 219 -7.97 3.71 -21.23
CA LEU A 219 -8.44 2.39 -21.72
C LEU A 219 -9.77 2.50 -22.45
N GLN A 220 -10.74 3.26 -21.94
CA GLN A 220 -12.03 3.47 -22.58
C GLN A 220 -11.90 4.25 -23.91
N LYS A 221 -11.01 5.24 -24.01
CA LYS A 221 -10.69 5.93 -25.28
C LYS A 221 -10.16 4.97 -26.35
N GLN A 222 -9.48 3.92 -25.94
CA GLN A 222 -8.99 2.84 -26.82
C GLN A 222 -10.07 1.77 -27.10
N LYS A 223 -11.33 2.02 -26.72
CA LYS A 223 -12.47 1.13 -26.94
C LYS A 223 -12.47 -0.15 -26.12
N HIS A 224 -11.74 -0.19 -25.01
CA HIS A 224 -11.86 -1.26 -24.04
C HIS A 224 -13.06 -1.04 -23.14
N THR A 225 -13.76 -2.12 -22.78
CA THR A 225 -14.72 -2.16 -21.69
C THR A 225 -13.95 -2.40 -20.40
N VAL A 226 -14.06 -1.48 -19.44
CA VAL A 226 -13.22 -1.46 -18.24
C VAL A 226 -14.04 -1.79 -17.00
N ALA A 227 -13.65 -2.84 -16.29
CA ALA A 227 -14.12 -3.10 -14.92
C ALA A 227 -13.06 -2.60 -13.93
N MET A 228 -13.46 -1.79 -12.97
CA MET A 228 -12.59 -1.28 -11.90
C MET A 228 -12.97 -1.91 -10.56
N THR A 229 -12.01 -2.58 -9.94
CA THR A 229 -12.16 -3.11 -8.58
C THR A 229 -11.38 -2.23 -7.61
N GLY A 230 -12.01 -1.83 -6.52
CA GLY A 230 -11.39 -0.99 -5.49
C GLY A 230 -11.99 -1.23 -4.11
N ASP A 231 -11.24 -0.86 -3.07
CA ASP A 231 -11.63 -1.01 -1.66
C ASP A 231 -11.56 0.33 -0.89
N GLY A 232 -10.92 1.33 -1.46
CA GLY A 232 -10.64 2.60 -0.80
C GLY A 232 -11.37 3.81 -1.37
N VAL A 233 -11.43 4.88 -0.59
CA VAL A 233 -11.95 6.19 -1.02
C VAL A 233 -11.18 6.72 -2.23
N ASN A 234 -9.91 6.37 -2.34
CA ASN A 234 -9.01 6.77 -3.44
C ASN A 234 -9.38 6.13 -4.79
N ASP A 235 -10.24 5.10 -4.79
CA ASP A 235 -10.67 4.38 -5.99
C ASP A 235 -11.99 4.91 -6.58
N ILE A 236 -12.75 5.67 -5.79
CA ILE A 236 -14.12 6.11 -6.12
C ILE A 236 -14.19 6.82 -7.48
N LEU A 237 -13.24 7.72 -7.78
CA LEU A 237 -13.23 8.45 -9.04
C LEU A 237 -13.05 7.52 -10.24
N ALA A 238 -12.14 6.56 -10.15
CA ALA A 238 -11.89 5.56 -11.17
C ALA A 238 -13.08 4.58 -11.31
N MET A 239 -13.66 4.16 -10.18
CA MET A 239 -14.83 3.28 -10.15
C MET A 239 -16.06 3.92 -10.80
N LYS A 240 -16.29 5.22 -10.58
CA LYS A 240 -17.42 5.94 -11.19
C LYS A 240 -17.28 6.11 -12.71
N ASP A 241 -16.06 6.17 -13.21
CA ASP A 241 -15.81 6.32 -14.64
C ASP A 241 -15.76 4.97 -15.38
N ALA A 242 -15.52 3.87 -14.67
CA ALA A 242 -15.46 2.54 -15.25
C ALA A 242 -16.85 2.07 -15.77
N ASP A 243 -16.85 1.19 -16.77
CA ASP A 243 -18.08 0.60 -17.30
C ASP A 243 -18.73 -0.38 -16.32
N CYS A 244 -17.91 -0.99 -15.45
CA CYS A 244 -18.34 -1.80 -14.33
C CYS A 244 -17.47 -1.49 -13.10
N SER A 245 -18.07 -1.33 -11.94
CA SER A 245 -17.35 -1.07 -10.70
C SER A 245 -17.68 -2.11 -9.62
N ILE A 246 -16.63 -2.60 -8.95
CA ILE A 246 -16.70 -3.68 -7.97
C ILE A 246 -16.02 -3.20 -6.69
N ALA A 247 -16.72 -3.23 -5.57
CA ALA A 247 -16.16 -2.92 -4.25
C ALA A 247 -16.01 -4.17 -3.39
N MET A 248 -15.08 -4.11 -2.45
CA MET A 248 -14.93 -5.09 -1.37
C MET A 248 -15.72 -4.62 -0.15
N ALA A 249 -16.52 -5.50 0.47
CA ALA A 249 -17.30 -5.12 1.66
C ALA A 249 -16.42 -4.74 2.86
N SER A 250 -15.20 -5.30 2.96
CA SER A 250 -14.21 -4.93 3.99
C SER A 250 -13.51 -3.59 3.71
N GLY A 251 -13.76 -2.97 2.55
CA GLY A 251 -13.22 -1.68 2.18
C GLY A 251 -13.99 -0.51 2.81
N SER A 252 -13.82 0.69 2.24
CA SER A 252 -14.56 1.86 2.73
C SER A 252 -16.04 1.79 2.33
N GLU A 253 -16.93 2.21 3.23
CA GLU A 253 -18.35 2.32 2.96
C GLU A 253 -18.65 3.23 1.75
N ALA A 254 -17.88 4.30 1.58
CA ALA A 254 -18.00 5.20 0.45
C ALA A 254 -17.68 4.51 -0.90
N ALA A 255 -16.71 3.59 -0.94
CA ALA A 255 -16.42 2.79 -2.12
C ALA A 255 -17.57 1.79 -2.39
N ALA A 256 -18.09 1.13 -1.36
CA ALA A 256 -19.22 0.22 -1.48
C ALA A 256 -20.47 0.93 -2.01
N GLN A 257 -20.77 2.15 -1.54
CA GLN A 257 -21.90 2.95 -2.03
C GLN A 257 -21.70 3.48 -3.47
N ALA A 258 -20.46 3.66 -3.92
CA ALA A 258 -20.14 4.13 -5.26
C ALA A 258 -20.10 3.01 -6.31
N ALA A 259 -20.01 1.75 -5.88
CA ALA A 259 -19.87 0.59 -6.75
C ALA A 259 -21.23 0.09 -7.27
N GLN A 260 -21.22 -0.52 -8.45
CA GLN A 260 -22.37 -1.23 -9.02
C GLN A 260 -22.53 -2.64 -8.42
N THR A 261 -21.43 -3.24 -7.96
CA THR A 261 -21.38 -4.57 -7.35
C THR A 261 -20.53 -4.53 -6.09
N VAL A 262 -20.96 -5.21 -5.02
CA VAL A 262 -20.18 -5.35 -3.79
C VAL A 262 -19.95 -6.83 -3.50
N LEU A 263 -18.68 -7.24 -3.34
CA LEU A 263 -18.31 -8.58 -2.91
C LEU A 263 -18.39 -8.65 -1.39
N LEU A 264 -19.43 -9.31 -0.87
CA LEU A 264 -19.75 -9.32 0.55
C LEU A 264 -18.72 -10.09 1.40
N ASP A 265 -18.10 -11.13 0.84
CA ASP A 265 -17.00 -11.88 1.46
C ASP A 265 -15.61 -11.26 1.23
N SER A 266 -15.57 -10.14 0.48
CA SER A 266 -14.33 -9.43 0.13
C SER A 266 -13.28 -10.33 -0.55
N ASP A 267 -13.75 -11.35 -1.28
CA ASP A 267 -12.90 -12.28 -2.02
C ASP A 267 -13.10 -12.12 -3.54
N PHE A 268 -12.09 -11.51 -4.20
CA PHE A 268 -12.08 -11.37 -5.66
C PHE A 268 -12.11 -12.74 -6.40
N GLY A 269 -11.67 -13.81 -5.74
CA GLY A 269 -11.76 -15.17 -6.26
C GLY A 269 -13.20 -15.66 -6.50
N ARG A 270 -14.21 -14.93 -6.04
CA ARG A 270 -15.61 -15.19 -6.36
C ARG A 270 -16.04 -14.66 -7.73
N MET A 271 -15.27 -13.77 -8.32
CA MET A 271 -15.64 -13.15 -9.61
C MET A 271 -15.88 -14.14 -10.75
N PRO A 272 -15.16 -15.27 -10.89
CA PRO A 272 -15.51 -16.30 -11.89
C PRO A 272 -16.94 -16.78 -11.77
N TYR A 273 -17.46 -16.97 -10.55
CA TYR A 273 -18.88 -17.35 -10.32
C TYR A 273 -19.83 -16.23 -10.70
N VAL A 274 -19.52 -14.98 -10.37
CA VAL A 274 -20.34 -13.82 -10.75
C VAL A 274 -20.48 -13.72 -12.26
N VAL A 275 -19.36 -13.89 -12.99
CA VAL A 275 -19.35 -13.89 -14.45
C VAL A 275 -20.15 -15.06 -15.01
N PHE A 276 -20.01 -16.25 -14.44
CA PHE A 276 -20.75 -17.44 -14.86
C PHE A 276 -22.27 -17.26 -14.69
N GLU A 277 -22.74 -16.81 -13.53
CA GLU A 277 -24.14 -16.53 -13.25
C GLU A 277 -24.68 -15.42 -14.18
N GLY A 278 -23.92 -14.34 -14.36
CA GLY A 278 -24.30 -13.28 -15.30
C GLY A 278 -24.51 -13.79 -16.74
N ARG A 279 -23.63 -14.68 -17.21
CA ARG A 279 -23.79 -15.31 -18.54
C ARG A 279 -25.02 -16.21 -18.61
N GLN A 280 -25.33 -16.95 -17.56
CA GLN A 280 -26.56 -17.77 -17.52
C GLN A 280 -27.80 -16.92 -17.63
N VAL A 281 -27.85 -15.79 -16.91
CA VAL A 281 -28.98 -14.85 -16.99
C VAL A 281 -29.16 -14.32 -18.41
N VAL A 282 -28.06 -13.87 -19.04
CA VAL A 282 -28.11 -13.35 -20.42
C VAL A 282 -28.54 -14.41 -21.42
N ASN A 283 -28.10 -15.66 -21.25
CA ASN A 283 -28.45 -16.76 -22.16
C ASN A 283 -29.90 -17.26 -22.00
N ASN A 284 -30.56 -16.94 -20.89
CA ASN A 284 -31.93 -17.35 -20.58
C ASN A 284 -32.98 -16.26 -20.92
N ILE A 285 -32.52 -15.09 -21.43
CA ILE A 285 -33.37 -14.01 -21.93
C ILE A 285 -33.43 -14.07 -23.47
#